data_2be17d62eb8087cee1fcc6d1b05c4fb9
#
_entry.id   2be17d62eb8087cee1fcc6d1b05c4fb9
#
_cell.length_a   1.000
_cell.length_b   1.000
_cell.length_c   1.000
_cell.angle_alpha   90.00
_cell.angle_beta   90.00
_cell.angle_gamma   90.00
#
_symmetry.space_group_name_H-M   'P 1'
#
loop_
_entity.id
_entity.type
_entity.pdbx_description
1 polymer ?
#
loop_
_entity_poly.entity_id
_entity_poly.type
_entity_poly.pdbx_seq_one_letter_code
_entity_poly.pdbx_strand_id
1 'polypeptide(L)'
;MTLLSTFDLTYPIVQAPMAGATTPELAATVSNFGGLGSLGSGTTAPDVLNEHINTLKSLTNRPFMINLMVLSEHDSNTLDSPTPAWLTKYYQEQNIEMALPKRPALSFAEQLQVLYDNPVPVASFTFGIISAEQVQRLKDLGTRVIGTANHPLEAKAWAEIGVDAVCVQGVEAGGHRGGWLPQSANDPMGLLTLISQTRACTDIPLIAAGGIMTGQAIKAIQTAGAELAQIGTAFLTTDTCGINDIYKQALLDASQDKRSSETRLTRLFSGKQARGLLNDYLRDFGQFEDVHNLPPYPQLNAMTNDLRAHA
;
A
#
# COMPACT_ATOMS: atom_id res chain seq x y z
N MET A 1 -21.27 -5.19 15.72
CA MET A 1 -21.01 -6.13 14.60
C MET A 1 -19.50 -6.08 14.37
N THR A 2 -18.82 -7.22 14.25
CA THR A 2 -17.35 -7.25 14.04
C THR A 2 -17.02 -7.11 12.57
N LEU A 3 -15.78 -6.68 12.23
CA LEU A 3 -15.33 -6.62 10.84
C LEU A 3 -15.35 -8.01 10.15
N LEU A 4 -15.10 -9.10 10.89
CA LEU A 4 -15.26 -10.46 10.38
C LEU A 4 -16.66 -10.68 9.82
N SER A 5 -17.70 -10.33 10.58
CA SER A 5 -19.10 -10.47 10.12
C SER A 5 -19.49 -9.43 9.07
N THR A 6 -18.93 -8.21 9.15
CA THR A 6 -19.22 -7.14 8.19
C THR A 6 -18.68 -7.46 6.79
N PHE A 7 -17.50 -8.10 6.72
CA PHE A 7 -16.85 -8.48 5.46
C PHE A 7 -17.04 -9.96 5.09
N ASP A 8 -17.87 -10.71 5.84
CA ASP A 8 -18.11 -12.15 5.63
C ASP A 8 -16.79 -12.96 5.56
N LEU A 9 -15.88 -12.78 6.53
CA LEU A 9 -14.59 -13.44 6.57
C LEU A 9 -14.60 -14.62 7.55
N THR A 10 -13.82 -15.65 7.20
CA THR A 10 -13.53 -16.80 8.09
C THR A 10 -12.33 -16.52 8.99
N TYR A 11 -11.31 -15.85 8.44
CA TYR A 11 -10.06 -15.55 9.15
C TYR A 11 -9.87 -14.03 9.30
N PRO A 12 -9.29 -13.57 10.42
CA PRO A 12 -9.05 -12.13 10.65
C PRO A 12 -7.83 -11.64 9.86
N ILE A 13 -7.76 -11.97 8.57
CA ILE A 13 -6.64 -11.69 7.68
C ILE A 13 -7.09 -10.91 6.46
N VAL A 14 -6.44 -9.78 6.23
CA VAL A 14 -6.50 -9.00 5.00
C VAL A 14 -5.16 -9.14 4.29
N GLN A 15 -5.15 -9.56 3.03
CA GLN A 15 -3.95 -9.47 2.21
C GLN A 15 -3.77 -8.01 1.82
N ALA A 16 -2.61 -7.43 2.13
CA ALA A 16 -2.35 -6.02 1.86
C ALA A 16 -2.39 -5.70 0.35
N PRO A 17 -2.97 -4.57 -0.05
CA PRO A 17 -2.88 -4.10 -1.43
C PRO A 17 -1.44 -3.65 -1.73
N MET A 18 -0.84 -4.22 -2.77
CA MET A 18 0.54 -3.94 -3.15
C MET A 18 0.60 -3.70 -4.65
N ALA A 19 0.70 -2.42 -5.06
CA ALA A 19 0.72 -2.02 -6.46
C ALA A 19 1.86 -2.71 -7.23
N GLY A 20 1.51 -3.37 -8.34
CA GLY A 20 2.45 -4.15 -9.16
C GLY A 20 2.81 -5.54 -8.61
N ALA A 21 2.38 -5.87 -7.39
CA ALA A 21 2.65 -7.17 -6.78
C ALA A 21 1.39 -8.03 -6.63
N THR A 22 0.24 -7.42 -6.31
CA THR A 22 -1.01 -8.16 -6.17
C THR A 22 -1.69 -8.35 -7.52
N THR A 23 -2.06 -9.60 -7.80
CA THR A 23 -2.77 -10.00 -9.02
C THR A 23 -4.23 -10.36 -8.69
N PRO A 24 -5.14 -10.36 -9.68
CA PRO A 24 -6.50 -10.84 -9.47
C PRO A 24 -6.55 -12.27 -8.92
N GLU A 25 -5.64 -13.16 -9.37
CA GLU A 25 -5.55 -14.55 -8.94
C GLU A 25 -5.15 -14.66 -7.47
N LEU A 26 -4.16 -13.86 -7.01
CA LEU A 26 -3.77 -13.83 -5.60
C LEU A 26 -4.92 -13.35 -4.73
N ALA A 27 -5.55 -12.24 -5.11
CA ALA A 27 -6.67 -11.67 -4.37
C ALA A 27 -7.86 -12.65 -4.28
N ALA A 28 -8.25 -13.27 -5.40
CA ALA A 28 -9.31 -14.26 -5.44
C ALA A 28 -8.97 -15.50 -4.59
N THR A 29 -7.73 -15.99 -4.64
CA THR A 29 -7.28 -17.12 -3.84
C THR A 29 -7.44 -16.82 -2.35
N VAL A 30 -6.95 -15.67 -1.87
CA VAL A 30 -7.09 -15.28 -0.46
C VAL A 30 -8.56 -15.18 -0.06
N SER A 31 -9.41 -14.58 -0.90
CA SER A 31 -10.84 -14.45 -0.65
C SER A 31 -11.53 -15.81 -0.57
N ASN A 32 -11.24 -16.71 -1.49
CA ASN A 32 -11.80 -18.06 -1.51
C ASN A 32 -11.39 -18.90 -0.28
N PHE A 33 -10.21 -18.65 0.28
CA PHE A 33 -9.76 -19.26 1.54
C PHE A 33 -10.33 -18.59 2.79
N GLY A 34 -11.14 -17.53 2.66
CA GLY A 34 -11.86 -16.91 3.77
C GLY A 34 -11.14 -15.72 4.44
N GLY A 35 -10.08 -15.19 3.83
CA GLY A 35 -9.52 -13.87 4.13
C GLY A 35 -10.16 -12.78 3.27
N LEU A 36 -9.67 -11.54 3.37
CA LEU A 36 -10.00 -10.47 2.43
C LEU A 36 -8.83 -10.28 1.47
N GLY A 37 -8.96 -10.82 0.26
CA GLY A 37 -7.99 -10.58 -0.81
C GLY A 37 -8.07 -9.15 -1.33
N SER A 38 -6.97 -8.58 -1.76
CA SER A 38 -6.96 -7.20 -2.23
C SER A 38 -6.09 -6.98 -3.47
N LEU A 39 -6.46 -5.98 -4.26
CA LEU A 39 -5.71 -5.51 -5.41
C LEU A 39 -5.24 -4.07 -5.20
N GLY A 40 -3.94 -3.84 -5.30
CA GLY A 40 -3.33 -2.50 -5.24
C GLY A 40 -3.37 -1.85 -6.62
N SER A 41 -4.33 -0.98 -6.87
CA SER A 41 -4.61 -0.43 -8.20
C SER A 41 -4.21 1.05 -8.37
N GLY A 42 -3.52 1.64 -7.40
CA GLY A 42 -3.17 3.07 -7.44
C GLY A 42 -2.29 3.50 -8.62
N THR A 43 -1.64 2.55 -9.31
CA THR A 43 -0.83 2.80 -10.53
C THR A 43 -1.42 2.17 -11.79
N THR A 44 -2.69 1.74 -11.75
CA THR A 44 -3.36 1.01 -12.83
C THR A 44 -4.25 1.97 -13.63
N ALA A 45 -4.18 1.93 -14.96
CA ALA A 45 -5.06 2.71 -15.82
C ALA A 45 -6.54 2.31 -15.62
N PRO A 46 -7.50 3.23 -15.79
CA PRO A 46 -8.91 2.97 -15.49
C PRO A 46 -9.52 1.80 -16.25
N ASP A 47 -9.18 1.62 -17.52
CA ASP A 47 -9.61 0.50 -18.35
C ASP A 47 -9.08 -0.84 -17.82
N VAL A 48 -7.80 -0.91 -17.51
CA VAL A 48 -7.16 -2.10 -16.92
C VAL A 48 -7.71 -2.38 -15.52
N LEU A 49 -7.99 -1.34 -14.72
CA LEU A 49 -8.65 -1.51 -13.42
C LEU A 49 -10.02 -2.18 -13.57
N ASN A 50 -10.80 -1.73 -14.55
CA ASN A 50 -12.11 -2.34 -14.82
C ASN A 50 -11.99 -3.80 -15.26
N GLU A 51 -11.01 -4.14 -16.10
CA GLU A 51 -10.72 -5.53 -16.49
C GLU A 51 -10.33 -6.39 -15.29
N HIS A 52 -9.47 -5.89 -14.40
CA HIS A 52 -9.07 -6.58 -13.18
C HIS A 52 -10.26 -6.84 -12.24
N ILE A 53 -11.18 -5.87 -12.07
CA ILE A 53 -12.39 -6.05 -11.28
C ILE A 53 -13.27 -7.15 -11.88
N ASN A 54 -13.45 -7.16 -13.19
CA ASN A 54 -14.23 -8.19 -13.89
C ASN A 54 -13.60 -9.57 -13.75
N THR A 55 -12.26 -9.65 -13.86
CA THR A 55 -11.51 -10.88 -13.62
C THR A 55 -11.72 -11.38 -12.18
N LEU A 56 -11.58 -10.51 -11.17
CA LEU A 56 -11.84 -10.87 -9.78
C LEU A 56 -13.26 -11.38 -9.58
N LYS A 57 -14.28 -10.71 -10.13
CA LYS A 57 -15.68 -11.15 -10.06
C LYS A 57 -15.91 -12.51 -10.73
N SER A 58 -15.10 -12.89 -11.72
CA SER A 58 -15.18 -14.21 -12.35
C SER A 58 -14.49 -15.31 -11.54
N LEU A 59 -13.46 -14.97 -10.73
CA LEU A 59 -12.64 -15.92 -9.97
C LEU A 59 -13.17 -16.19 -8.55
N THR A 60 -14.01 -15.29 -8.01
CA THR A 60 -14.54 -15.42 -6.66
C THR A 60 -15.92 -14.79 -6.49
N ASN A 61 -16.78 -15.47 -5.71
CA ASN A 61 -18.02 -14.89 -5.18
C ASN A 61 -17.84 -14.36 -3.73
N ARG A 62 -16.64 -14.46 -3.18
CA ARG A 62 -16.31 -13.96 -1.84
C ARG A 62 -15.91 -12.49 -1.91
N PRO A 63 -16.05 -11.73 -0.80
CA PRO A 63 -15.61 -10.35 -0.74
C PRO A 63 -14.13 -10.20 -1.06
N PHE A 64 -13.81 -9.16 -1.84
CA PHE A 64 -12.46 -8.71 -2.16
C PHE A 64 -12.38 -7.19 -2.07
N MET A 65 -11.17 -6.65 -2.02
CA MET A 65 -10.90 -5.22 -1.84
C MET A 65 -10.11 -4.65 -3.01
N ILE A 66 -10.53 -3.48 -3.48
CA ILE A 66 -9.75 -2.65 -4.42
C ILE A 66 -9.17 -1.46 -3.66
N ASN A 67 -7.86 -1.23 -3.80
CA ASN A 67 -7.19 -0.08 -3.19
C ASN A 67 -6.81 0.96 -4.24
N LEU A 68 -7.15 2.21 -3.98
CA LEU A 68 -6.74 3.37 -4.77
C LEU A 68 -5.83 4.30 -3.97
N MET A 69 -4.92 4.98 -4.67
CA MET A 69 -4.08 6.03 -4.13
C MET A 69 -4.74 7.38 -4.39
N VAL A 70 -5.06 8.12 -3.32
CA VAL A 70 -5.62 9.48 -3.43
C VAL A 70 -4.48 10.44 -3.74
N LEU A 71 -4.19 10.59 -5.03
CA LEU A 71 -3.18 11.52 -5.55
C LEU A 71 -3.88 12.78 -6.05
N SER A 72 -3.27 13.95 -5.81
CA SER A 72 -3.76 15.19 -6.42
C SER A 72 -3.45 15.18 -7.92
N GLU A 73 -4.24 15.95 -8.71
CA GLU A 73 -3.95 16.14 -10.13
C GLU A 73 -2.57 16.77 -10.35
N HIS A 74 -2.11 17.60 -9.43
CA HIS A 74 -0.77 18.16 -9.45
C HIS A 74 0.32 17.10 -9.32
N ASP A 75 0.15 16.10 -8.42
CA ASP A 75 1.10 15.02 -8.22
C ASP A 75 1.14 14.07 -9.43
N SER A 76 0.01 13.89 -10.10
CA SER A 76 -0.09 13.02 -11.28
C SER A 76 0.46 13.66 -12.57
N ASN A 77 0.43 15.00 -12.68
CA ASN A 77 0.83 15.72 -13.90
C ASN A 77 2.29 16.17 -13.93
N THR A 78 3.04 16.07 -12.84
CA THR A 78 4.41 16.59 -12.74
C THR A 78 5.47 15.57 -13.17
N LEU A 79 5.41 15.06 -14.40
CA LEU A 79 6.50 14.22 -14.98
C LEU A 79 7.67 15.08 -15.54
N ASP A 80 7.62 16.42 -15.37
CA ASP A 80 8.56 17.35 -15.99
C ASP A 80 9.79 17.69 -15.13
N SER A 81 9.97 17.08 -13.97
CA SER A 81 11.21 17.29 -13.21
C SER A 81 12.39 16.64 -13.92
N PRO A 82 13.51 17.37 -14.11
CA PRO A 82 14.71 16.77 -14.71
C PRO A 82 15.23 15.65 -13.82
N THR A 83 15.69 14.57 -14.45
CA THR A 83 16.34 13.47 -13.72
C THR A 83 17.55 14.03 -12.93
N PRO A 84 17.66 13.76 -11.63
CA PRO A 84 18.78 14.22 -10.83
C PRO A 84 20.11 13.71 -11.39
N ALA A 85 21.14 14.57 -11.44
CA ALA A 85 22.46 14.22 -11.98
C ALA A 85 23.10 13.03 -11.25
N TRP A 86 22.90 12.92 -9.93
CA TRP A 86 23.40 11.79 -9.14
C TRP A 86 22.75 10.46 -9.56
N LEU A 87 21.46 10.47 -9.91
CA LEU A 87 20.75 9.28 -10.38
C LEU A 87 21.22 8.87 -11.79
N THR A 88 21.36 9.84 -12.70
CA THR A 88 21.92 9.59 -14.04
C THR A 88 23.31 8.98 -13.97
N LYS A 89 24.17 9.50 -13.08
CA LYS A 89 25.50 8.96 -12.87
C LYS A 89 25.47 7.52 -12.36
N TYR A 90 24.60 7.20 -11.40
CA TYR A 90 24.47 5.85 -10.88
C TYR A 90 24.03 4.83 -11.95
N TYR A 91 23.06 5.20 -12.79
CA TYR A 91 22.65 4.37 -13.92
C TYR A 91 23.81 4.06 -14.87
N GLN A 92 24.63 5.07 -15.17
CA GLN A 92 25.84 4.90 -16.01
C GLN A 92 26.86 3.97 -15.35
N GLU A 93 27.13 4.13 -14.06
CA GLU A 93 28.07 3.28 -13.30
C GLU A 93 27.63 1.82 -13.22
N GLN A 94 26.31 1.58 -13.17
CA GLN A 94 25.72 0.23 -13.16
C GLN A 94 25.52 -0.36 -14.57
N ASN A 95 25.82 0.38 -15.65
CA ASN A 95 25.52 0.01 -17.03
C ASN A 95 24.04 -0.33 -17.27
N ILE A 96 23.13 0.37 -16.60
CA ILE A 96 21.68 0.22 -16.76
C ILE A 96 21.19 1.34 -17.67
N GLU A 97 20.43 1.00 -18.72
CA GLU A 97 19.75 2.00 -19.53
C GLU A 97 18.52 2.53 -18.77
N MET A 98 18.46 3.86 -18.59
CA MET A 98 17.31 4.50 -17.96
C MET A 98 16.22 4.72 -19.02
N ALA A 99 15.19 3.89 -19.00
CA ALA A 99 14.00 4.13 -19.78
C ALA A 99 13.03 5.00 -18.95
N LEU A 100 12.94 6.29 -19.27
CA LEU A 100 11.92 7.15 -18.66
C LEU A 100 10.54 6.64 -19.12
N PRO A 101 9.71 6.07 -18.24
CA PRO A 101 8.43 5.54 -18.65
C PRO A 101 7.52 6.70 -19.06
N LYS A 102 7.06 6.71 -20.31
CA LYS A 102 5.95 7.53 -20.76
C LYS A 102 4.67 6.97 -20.16
N ARG A 103 4.41 7.23 -18.88
CA ARG A 103 3.13 6.88 -18.26
C ARG A 103 2.18 8.05 -18.46
N PRO A 104 0.95 7.81 -18.96
CA PRO A 104 -0.10 8.81 -18.88
C PRO A 104 -0.31 9.19 -17.42
N ALA A 105 -0.60 10.44 -17.14
CA ALA A 105 -1.01 10.87 -15.82
C ALA A 105 -2.23 10.03 -15.39
N LEU A 106 -2.13 9.38 -14.23
CA LEU A 106 -3.24 8.57 -13.71
C LEU A 106 -4.18 9.51 -12.95
N SER A 107 -5.41 9.62 -13.41
CA SER A 107 -6.43 10.40 -12.75
C SER A 107 -7.10 9.56 -11.64
N PHE A 108 -6.94 9.98 -10.39
CA PHE A 108 -7.67 9.39 -9.27
C PHE A 108 -9.20 9.47 -9.50
N ALA A 109 -9.68 10.58 -10.06
CA ALA A 109 -11.09 10.78 -10.35
C ALA A 109 -11.63 9.73 -11.34
N GLU A 110 -10.85 9.41 -12.40
CA GLU A 110 -11.23 8.37 -13.37
C GLU A 110 -11.19 6.98 -12.75
N GLN A 111 -10.17 6.66 -11.92
CA GLN A 111 -10.14 5.39 -11.19
C GLN A 111 -11.31 5.25 -10.22
N LEU A 112 -11.67 6.32 -9.50
CA LEU A 112 -12.83 6.33 -8.61
C LEU A 112 -14.13 6.17 -9.39
N GLN A 113 -14.24 6.75 -10.59
CA GLN A 113 -15.40 6.57 -11.47
C GLN A 113 -15.59 5.10 -11.87
N VAL A 114 -14.49 4.35 -12.11
CA VAL A 114 -14.58 2.90 -12.35
C VAL A 114 -15.25 2.18 -11.18
N LEU A 115 -14.96 2.55 -9.92
CA LEU A 115 -15.61 1.94 -8.76
C LEU A 115 -17.09 2.30 -8.62
N TYR A 116 -17.51 3.46 -9.14
CA TYR A 116 -18.92 3.82 -9.21
C TYR A 116 -19.68 3.06 -10.30
N ASP A 117 -19.06 2.85 -11.46
CA ASP A 117 -19.66 2.19 -12.61
C ASP A 117 -19.64 0.65 -12.48
N ASN A 118 -18.66 0.13 -11.75
CA ASN A 118 -18.46 -1.31 -11.51
C ASN A 118 -18.21 -1.57 -10.01
N PRO A 119 -19.25 -1.44 -9.16
CA PRO A 119 -19.10 -1.50 -7.70
C PRO A 119 -18.43 -2.78 -7.20
N VAL A 120 -17.61 -2.64 -6.17
CA VAL A 120 -16.84 -3.71 -5.54
C VAL A 120 -17.28 -3.90 -4.08
N PRO A 121 -17.08 -5.10 -3.48
CA PRO A 121 -17.48 -5.32 -2.10
C PRO A 121 -16.78 -4.38 -1.09
N VAL A 122 -15.49 -4.11 -1.29
CA VAL A 122 -14.70 -3.24 -0.40
C VAL A 122 -13.77 -2.35 -1.23
N ALA A 123 -13.76 -1.06 -0.93
CA ALA A 123 -12.79 -0.10 -1.46
C ALA A 123 -11.92 0.46 -0.33
N SER A 124 -10.62 0.57 -0.55
CA SER A 124 -9.70 1.20 0.41
C SER A 124 -8.89 2.32 -0.24
N PHE A 125 -8.49 3.29 0.59
CA PHE A 125 -7.82 4.50 0.12
C PHE A 125 -6.57 4.78 0.94
N THR A 126 -5.50 5.22 0.25
CA THR A 126 -4.20 5.55 0.85
C THR A 126 -3.62 6.81 0.22
N PHE A 127 -2.66 7.46 0.88
CA PHE A 127 -1.94 8.69 0.49
C PHE A 127 -2.73 9.98 0.57
N GLY A 128 -4.00 9.92 0.89
CA GLY A 128 -4.91 11.06 1.03
C GLY A 128 -6.22 10.63 1.67
N ILE A 129 -7.17 11.53 1.69
CA ILE A 129 -8.54 11.33 2.19
C ILE A 129 -9.54 11.74 1.11
N ILE A 130 -10.60 10.96 0.95
CA ILE A 130 -11.72 11.29 0.06
C ILE A 130 -12.79 12.12 0.79
N SER A 131 -13.73 12.68 0.07
CA SER A 131 -14.81 13.47 0.70
C SER A 131 -15.90 12.59 1.33
N ALA A 132 -16.65 13.14 2.27
CA ALA A 132 -17.81 12.45 2.87
C ALA A 132 -18.86 12.07 1.82
N GLU A 133 -19.06 12.89 0.78
CA GLU A 133 -19.97 12.60 -0.33
C GLU A 133 -19.48 11.39 -1.14
N GLN A 134 -18.16 11.28 -1.38
CA GLN A 134 -17.59 10.13 -2.08
C GLN A 134 -17.74 8.84 -1.26
N VAL A 135 -17.51 8.91 0.05
CA VAL A 135 -17.77 7.79 0.97
C VAL A 135 -19.23 7.38 0.89
N GLN A 136 -20.16 8.32 1.03
CA GLN A 136 -21.60 8.04 1.00
C GLN A 136 -22.01 7.41 -0.34
N ARG A 137 -21.54 7.95 -1.47
CA ARG A 137 -21.84 7.41 -2.80
C ARG A 137 -21.36 5.96 -2.97
N LEU A 138 -20.17 5.61 -2.48
CA LEU A 138 -19.68 4.23 -2.49
C LEU A 138 -20.58 3.31 -1.64
N LYS A 139 -20.97 3.78 -0.45
CA LYS A 139 -21.84 3.02 0.46
C LYS A 139 -23.24 2.82 -0.12
N ASP A 140 -23.80 3.80 -0.81
CA ASP A 140 -25.10 3.70 -1.50
C ASP A 140 -25.07 2.64 -2.63
N LEU A 141 -23.89 2.38 -3.20
CA LEU A 141 -23.66 1.32 -4.18
C LEU A 141 -23.34 -0.05 -3.53
N GLY A 142 -23.36 -0.14 -2.20
CA GLY A 142 -23.10 -1.37 -1.45
C GLY A 142 -21.62 -1.64 -1.17
N THR A 143 -20.71 -0.70 -1.52
CA THR A 143 -19.28 -0.81 -1.27
C THR A 143 -18.94 -0.39 0.16
N ARG A 144 -18.22 -1.24 0.91
CA ARG A 144 -17.63 -0.87 2.19
C ARG A 144 -16.35 -0.05 1.97
N VAL A 145 -16.11 0.95 2.81
CA VAL A 145 -15.01 1.90 2.64
C VAL A 145 -14.01 1.80 3.79
N ILE A 146 -12.72 1.67 3.47
CA ILE A 146 -11.61 1.61 4.43
C ILE A 146 -10.63 2.74 4.14
N GLY A 147 -10.28 3.54 5.17
CA GLY A 147 -9.20 4.52 5.10
C GLY A 147 -7.88 3.96 5.62
N THR A 148 -6.74 4.48 5.16
CA THR A 148 -5.42 4.16 5.71
C THR A 148 -4.90 5.31 6.57
N ALA A 149 -4.34 4.99 7.74
CA ALA A 149 -3.81 5.96 8.69
C ALA A 149 -2.44 5.52 9.24
N ASN A 150 -1.51 6.46 9.32
CA ASN A 150 -0.21 6.32 9.98
C ASN A 150 -0.10 7.15 11.26
N HIS A 151 -1.15 7.91 11.57
CA HIS A 151 -1.25 8.78 12.75
C HIS A 151 -2.69 8.78 13.27
N PRO A 152 -2.92 8.88 14.60
CA PRO A 152 -4.29 8.90 15.18
C PRO A 152 -5.19 9.98 14.59
N LEU A 153 -4.66 11.17 14.25
CA LEU A 153 -5.44 12.25 13.63
C LEU A 153 -5.98 11.87 12.24
N GLU A 154 -5.22 11.08 11.46
CA GLU A 154 -5.71 10.56 10.18
C GLU A 154 -6.87 9.56 10.39
N ALA A 155 -6.74 8.68 11.38
CA ALA A 155 -7.79 7.74 11.71
C ALA A 155 -9.07 8.45 12.19
N LYS A 156 -8.93 9.50 12.99
CA LYS A 156 -10.03 10.35 13.42
C LYS A 156 -10.72 11.04 12.24
N ALA A 157 -9.94 11.61 11.31
CA ALA A 157 -10.49 12.26 10.12
C ALA A 157 -11.27 11.27 9.23
N TRP A 158 -10.78 10.04 9.08
CA TRP A 158 -11.50 8.98 8.38
C TRP A 158 -12.81 8.60 9.08
N ALA A 159 -12.79 8.50 10.42
CA ALA A 159 -13.99 8.21 11.20
C ALA A 159 -15.06 9.31 11.05
N GLU A 160 -14.66 10.58 11.05
CA GLU A 160 -15.54 11.74 10.92
C GLU A 160 -16.29 11.79 9.58
N ILE A 161 -15.69 11.29 8.50
CA ILE A 161 -16.36 11.20 7.19
C ILE A 161 -17.14 9.90 6.97
N GLY A 162 -17.21 9.02 7.99
CA GLY A 162 -18.12 7.89 8.02
C GLY A 162 -17.67 6.64 7.28
N VAL A 163 -16.36 6.35 7.19
CA VAL A 163 -15.87 5.07 6.63
C VAL A 163 -16.23 3.90 7.56
N ASP A 164 -16.18 2.67 7.04
CA ASP A 164 -16.56 1.47 7.80
C ASP A 164 -15.43 0.94 8.71
N ALA A 165 -14.17 1.18 8.34
CA ALA A 165 -13.00 0.83 9.12
C ALA A 165 -11.78 1.68 8.75
N VAL A 166 -10.75 1.66 9.62
CA VAL A 166 -9.45 2.27 9.33
C VAL A 166 -8.34 1.24 9.45
N CYS A 167 -7.51 1.16 8.42
CA CYS A 167 -6.26 0.41 8.45
C CYS A 167 -5.17 1.29 9.06
N VAL A 168 -4.75 1.01 10.30
CA VAL A 168 -3.64 1.66 10.97
C VAL A 168 -2.33 0.96 10.59
N GLN A 169 -1.41 1.70 9.97
CA GLN A 169 -0.17 1.16 9.46
C GLN A 169 1.03 1.64 10.30
N GLY A 170 1.60 0.75 11.09
CA GLY A 170 2.80 1.00 11.89
C GLY A 170 4.06 1.23 11.04
N VAL A 171 5.11 1.79 11.65
CA VAL A 171 6.39 2.07 10.99
C VAL A 171 7.11 0.80 10.53
N GLU A 172 6.75 -0.35 11.08
CA GLU A 172 7.28 -1.67 10.73
C GLU A 172 6.81 -2.17 9.36
N ALA A 173 5.76 -1.56 8.79
CA ALA A 173 5.20 -2.00 7.52
C ALA A 173 6.22 -1.89 6.37
N GLY A 174 6.33 -2.94 5.57
CA GLY A 174 7.03 -2.91 4.28
C GLY A 174 6.27 -2.07 3.25
N GLY A 175 6.98 -1.59 2.22
CA GLY A 175 6.43 -0.72 1.19
C GLY A 175 6.18 0.72 1.68
N HIS A 176 5.34 1.45 0.93
CA HIS A 176 5.07 2.86 1.19
C HIS A 176 4.31 3.11 2.49
N ARG A 177 4.67 4.22 3.16
CA ARG A 177 3.87 4.79 4.23
C ARG A 177 2.58 5.38 3.64
N GLY A 178 1.44 4.90 4.09
CA GLY A 178 0.11 5.26 3.54
C GLY A 178 -0.46 6.59 4.01
N GLY A 179 0.15 7.22 5.01
CA GLY A 179 -0.31 8.46 5.62
C GLY A 179 -0.19 9.69 4.69
N TRP A 180 -0.92 10.74 5.05
CA TRP A 180 -1.05 11.97 4.26
C TRP A 180 -0.88 13.25 5.07
N LEU A 181 -0.99 13.20 6.40
CA LEU A 181 -0.69 14.35 7.25
C LEU A 181 0.82 14.50 7.46
N PRO A 182 1.34 15.73 7.60
CA PRO A 182 2.75 15.97 7.93
C PRO A 182 3.21 15.23 9.20
N GLN A 183 2.34 15.11 10.19
CA GLN A 183 2.60 14.40 11.45
C GLN A 183 2.92 12.92 11.21
N SER A 184 2.26 12.27 10.26
CA SER A 184 2.49 10.87 9.96
C SER A 184 3.89 10.57 9.39
N ALA A 185 4.52 11.58 8.77
CA ALA A 185 5.89 11.50 8.28
C ALA A 185 6.94 11.89 9.35
N ASN A 186 6.61 12.89 10.18
CA ASN A 186 7.54 13.47 11.15
C ASN A 186 7.57 12.70 12.49
N ASP A 187 6.49 11.99 12.83
CA ASP A 187 6.37 11.20 14.05
C ASP A 187 5.95 9.74 13.73
N PRO A 188 6.86 8.93 13.19
CA PRO A 188 6.55 7.55 12.82
C PRO A 188 6.34 6.68 14.05
N MET A 189 5.14 6.13 14.21
CA MET A 189 4.76 5.29 15.35
C MET A 189 4.89 3.80 15.06
N GLY A 190 5.35 3.04 16.05
CA GLY A 190 5.24 1.58 16.07
C GLY A 190 3.78 1.14 16.16
N LEU A 191 3.47 -0.04 15.60
CA LEU A 191 2.08 -0.49 15.40
C LEU A 191 1.26 -0.54 16.69
N LEU A 192 1.79 -1.10 17.78
CA LEU A 192 1.05 -1.20 19.04
C LEU A 192 0.75 0.18 19.66
N THR A 193 1.72 1.11 19.58
CA THR A 193 1.51 2.50 20.03
C THR A 193 0.45 3.18 19.18
N LEU A 194 0.50 3.01 17.86
CA LEU A 194 -0.49 3.58 16.94
C LEU A 194 -1.90 3.05 17.20
N ILE A 195 -2.08 1.74 17.42
CA ILE A 195 -3.37 1.14 17.77
C ILE A 195 -3.89 1.78 19.07
N SER A 196 -3.05 1.80 20.13
CA SER A 196 -3.45 2.31 21.45
C SER A 196 -3.86 3.79 21.39
N GLN A 197 -3.08 4.63 20.74
CA GLN A 197 -3.38 6.05 20.59
C GLN A 197 -4.61 6.31 19.71
N THR A 198 -4.80 5.49 18.66
CA THR A 198 -6.00 5.58 17.82
C THR A 198 -7.24 5.21 18.60
N ARG A 199 -7.21 4.15 19.43
CA ARG A 199 -8.32 3.77 20.31
C ARG A 199 -8.68 4.85 21.33
N ALA A 200 -7.71 5.66 21.76
CA ALA A 200 -7.96 6.77 22.66
C ALA A 200 -8.74 7.94 22.02
N CYS A 201 -8.82 8.01 20.70
CA CYS A 201 -9.45 9.12 19.98
C CYS A 201 -10.64 8.73 19.08
N THR A 202 -10.86 7.43 18.82
CA THR A 202 -11.99 6.96 17.99
C THR A 202 -12.36 5.51 18.29
N ASP A 203 -13.65 5.19 18.19
CA ASP A 203 -14.21 3.84 18.33
C ASP A 203 -14.35 3.11 16.98
N ILE A 204 -13.90 3.72 15.88
CA ILE A 204 -13.98 3.09 14.55
C ILE A 204 -13.27 1.71 14.55
N PRO A 205 -13.82 0.68 13.88
CA PRO A 205 -13.15 -0.61 13.74
C PRO A 205 -11.76 -0.47 13.11
N LEU A 206 -10.75 -1.14 13.69
CA LEU A 206 -9.36 -1.05 13.21
C LEU A 206 -8.89 -2.35 12.55
N ILE A 207 -8.18 -2.17 11.44
CA ILE A 207 -7.35 -3.17 10.79
C ILE A 207 -5.89 -2.77 11.07
N ALA A 208 -5.05 -3.70 11.53
CA ALA A 208 -3.65 -3.42 11.85
C ALA A 208 -2.72 -3.91 10.76
N ALA A 209 -1.78 -3.07 10.31
CA ALA A 209 -0.79 -3.40 9.29
C ALA A 209 0.64 -3.05 9.74
N GLY A 210 1.61 -3.91 9.47
CA GLY A 210 3.03 -3.68 9.75
C GLY A 210 3.64 -4.73 10.69
N GLY A 211 4.66 -5.44 10.22
CA GLY A 211 5.42 -6.41 11.01
C GLY A 211 4.66 -7.67 11.44
N ILE A 212 3.44 -7.90 10.94
CA ILE A 212 2.60 -9.04 11.33
C ILE A 212 2.93 -10.23 10.42
N MET A 213 3.57 -11.26 10.97
CA MET A 213 4.04 -12.44 10.22
C MET A 213 3.61 -13.79 10.85
N THR A 214 3.00 -13.77 12.04
CA THR A 214 2.66 -14.99 12.78
C THR A 214 1.29 -14.90 13.42
N GLY A 215 0.69 -16.05 13.76
CA GLY A 215 -0.57 -16.10 14.51
C GLY A 215 -0.48 -15.43 15.89
N GLN A 216 0.69 -15.48 16.54
CA GLN A 216 0.90 -14.77 17.82
C GLN A 216 0.84 -13.24 17.61
N ALA A 217 1.43 -12.73 16.51
CA ALA A 217 1.34 -11.30 16.19
C ALA A 217 -0.11 -10.89 15.89
N ILE A 218 -0.89 -11.72 15.18
CA ILE A 218 -2.34 -11.48 14.96
C ILE A 218 -3.05 -11.40 16.31
N LYS A 219 -2.79 -12.34 17.23
CA LYS A 219 -3.40 -12.31 18.55
C LYS A 219 -3.01 -11.07 19.36
N ALA A 220 -1.75 -10.64 19.24
CA ALA A 220 -1.25 -9.44 19.95
C ALA A 220 -1.98 -8.17 19.49
N ILE A 221 -2.15 -7.95 18.19
CA ILE A 221 -2.86 -6.76 17.68
C ILE A 221 -4.36 -6.80 18.01
N GLN A 222 -4.96 -7.99 18.07
CA GLN A 222 -6.34 -8.13 18.51
C GLN A 222 -6.50 -7.76 19.99
N THR A 223 -5.55 -8.19 20.83
CA THR A 223 -5.51 -7.80 22.26
C THR A 223 -5.30 -6.29 22.43
N ALA A 224 -4.54 -5.66 21.53
CA ALA A 224 -4.32 -4.21 21.52
C ALA A 224 -5.53 -3.40 21.02
N GLY A 225 -6.53 -4.04 20.39
CA GLY A 225 -7.78 -3.39 19.98
C GLY A 225 -8.03 -3.33 18.47
N ALA A 226 -7.20 -3.94 17.62
CA ALA A 226 -7.52 -4.11 16.20
C ALA A 226 -8.32 -5.40 15.99
N GLU A 227 -9.22 -5.43 14.99
CA GLU A 227 -10.04 -6.62 14.72
C GLU A 227 -9.41 -7.53 13.66
N LEU A 228 -8.76 -6.96 12.64
CA LEU A 228 -8.15 -7.70 11.54
C LEU A 228 -6.67 -7.35 11.41
N ALA A 229 -5.89 -8.29 10.85
CA ALA A 229 -4.49 -8.14 10.50
C ALA A 229 -4.32 -7.98 8.98
N GLN A 230 -3.79 -6.85 8.51
CA GLN A 230 -3.41 -6.67 7.12
C GLN A 230 -1.93 -7.05 6.94
N ILE A 231 -1.69 -8.09 6.14
CA ILE A 231 -0.39 -8.72 5.96
C ILE A 231 0.06 -8.50 4.50
N GLY A 232 1.27 -8.00 4.31
CA GLY A 232 1.85 -7.73 2.98
C GLY A 232 2.98 -8.69 2.65
N THR A 233 4.13 -8.55 3.29
CA THR A 233 5.39 -9.21 2.93
C THR A 233 5.27 -10.73 2.82
N ALA A 234 4.48 -11.38 3.69
CA ALA A 234 4.27 -12.83 3.61
C ALA A 234 3.61 -13.28 2.30
N PHE A 235 2.80 -12.43 1.67
CA PHE A 235 2.18 -12.75 0.38
C PHE A 235 3.08 -12.47 -0.83
N LEU A 236 4.18 -11.72 -0.66
CA LEU A 236 5.10 -11.42 -1.78
C LEU A 236 5.84 -12.66 -2.29
N THR A 237 6.04 -13.67 -1.45
CA THR A 237 6.75 -14.91 -1.82
C THR A 237 5.83 -16.02 -2.33
N THR A 238 4.54 -15.75 -2.51
CA THR A 238 3.58 -16.71 -3.07
C THR A 238 3.71 -16.83 -4.58
N ASP A 239 3.32 -17.97 -5.15
CA ASP A 239 3.44 -18.25 -6.59
C ASP A 239 2.62 -17.28 -7.45
N THR A 240 1.44 -16.89 -6.99
CA THR A 240 0.51 -15.98 -7.68
C THR A 240 0.84 -14.49 -7.51
N CYS A 241 1.88 -14.15 -6.72
CA CYS A 241 2.35 -12.78 -6.59
C CYS A 241 3.12 -12.33 -7.83
N GLY A 242 2.82 -11.13 -8.34
CA GLY A 242 3.37 -10.58 -9.58
C GLY A 242 4.77 -9.97 -9.51
N ILE A 243 5.47 -10.03 -8.35
CA ILE A 243 6.87 -9.55 -8.28
C ILE A 243 7.83 -10.52 -8.97
N ASN A 244 9.01 -10.02 -9.38
CA ASN A 244 10.03 -10.84 -10.01
C ASN A 244 10.64 -11.87 -9.03
N ASP A 245 11.20 -12.95 -9.58
CA ASP A 245 11.77 -14.05 -8.80
C ASP A 245 13.02 -13.63 -8.01
N ILE A 246 13.78 -12.66 -8.51
CA ILE A 246 14.96 -12.12 -7.82
C ILE A 246 14.53 -11.51 -6.47
N TYR A 247 13.48 -10.69 -6.48
CA TYR A 247 12.99 -10.07 -5.24
C TYR A 247 12.30 -11.08 -4.31
N LYS A 248 11.60 -12.09 -4.86
CA LYS A 248 11.08 -13.22 -4.06
C LYS A 248 12.21 -13.95 -3.36
N GLN A 249 13.29 -14.27 -4.09
CA GLN A 249 14.46 -14.95 -3.53
C GLN A 249 15.14 -14.10 -2.45
N ALA A 250 15.33 -12.80 -2.68
CA ALA A 250 15.91 -11.90 -1.68
C ALA A 250 15.10 -11.86 -0.38
N LEU A 251 13.75 -11.91 -0.46
CA LEU A 251 12.87 -11.99 0.71
C LEU A 251 12.99 -13.33 1.44
N LEU A 252 13.12 -14.44 0.70
CA LEU A 252 13.32 -15.78 1.28
C LEU A 252 14.68 -15.88 1.98
N ASP A 253 15.74 -15.38 1.36
CA ASP A 253 17.08 -15.35 1.94
C ASP A 253 17.12 -14.49 3.21
N ALA A 254 16.47 -13.31 3.17
CA ALA A 254 16.34 -12.44 4.35
C ALA A 254 15.59 -13.12 5.51
N SER A 255 14.73 -14.07 5.25
CA SER A 255 14.04 -14.85 6.29
C SER A 255 14.96 -15.84 7.02
N GLN A 256 16.07 -16.25 6.40
CA GLN A 256 17.02 -17.24 6.89
C GLN A 256 18.28 -16.63 7.49
N ASP A 257 18.72 -15.48 6.97
CA ASP A 257 19.93 -14.76 7.41
C ASP A 257 19.57 -13.42 8.04
N LYS A 258 19.88 -13.25 9.33
CA LYS A 258 19.63 -12.01 10.06
C LYS A 258 20.33 -10.77 9.46
N ARG A 259 21.46 -10.95 8.74
CA ARG A 259 22.18 -9.84 8.11
C ARG A 259 21.48 -9.32 6.87
N SER A 260 20.90 -10.21 6.07
CA SER A 260 20.12 -9.85 4.88
C SER A 260 18.70 -9.38 5.21
N SER A 261 18.26 -9.51 6.47
CA SER A 261 16.96 -9.04 6.95
C SER A 261 16.92 -7.56 7.35
N GLU A 262 18.04 -6.82 7.22
CA GLU A 262 18.07 -5.39 7.49
C GLU A 262 17.15 -4.64 6.54
N THR A 263 16.32 -3.75 7.08
CA THR A 263 15.41 -2.91 6.31
C THR A 263 15.69 -1.43 6.57
N ARG A 264 15.40 -0.60 5.57
CA ARG A 264 15.50 0.86 5.69
C ARG A 264 14.22 1.53 5.27
N LEU A 265 13.79 2.53 6.04
CA LEU A 265 12.76 3.47 5.63
C LEU A 265 13.45 4.60 4.84
N THR A 266 13.01 4.86 3.60
CA THR A 266 13.69 5.78 2.69
C THR A 266 12.72 6.40 1.69
N ARG A 267 13.09 7.57 1.13
CA ARG A 267 12.42 8.21 -0.02
C ARG A 267 13.17 8.02 -1.34
N LEU A 268 14.36 7.44 -1.31
CA LEU A 268 15.29 7.36 -2.45
C LEU A 268 14.74 6.60 -3.66
N PHE A 269 13.82 5.66 -3.47
CA PHE A 269 13.22 4.93 -4.59
C PHE A 269 11.99 5.61 -5.20
N SER A 270 11.27 6.41 -4.43
CA SER A 270 9.97 6.86 -4.91
C SER A 270 9.64 8.32 -4.65
N GLY A 271 10.45 9.02 -3.86
CA GLY A 271 10.14 10.37 -3.39
C GLY A 271 9.21 10.39 -2.16
N LYS A 272 8.58 9.25 -1.80
CA LYS A 272 7.75 9.06 -0.62
C LYS A 272 8.34 7.98 0.28
N GLN A 273 8.20 8.13 1.59
CA GLN A 273 8.74 7.15 2.55
C GLN A 273 8.22 5.74 2.28
N ALA A 274 9.13 4.81 2.10
CA ALA A 274 8.85 3.39 1.91
C ALA A 274 9.91 2.54 2.62
N ARG A 275 9.52 1.38 3.18
CA ARG A 275 10.45 0.44 3.79
C ARG A 275 10.74 -0.71 2.82
N GLY A 276 12.01 -0.97 2.58
CA GLY A 276 12.49 -2.10 1.79
C GLY A 276 13.70 -2.78 2.43
N LEU A 277 14.13 -3.90 1.86
CA LEU A 277 15.41 -4.51 2.21
C LEU A 277 16.56 -3.54 1.90
N LEU A 278 17.56 -3.55 2.76
CA LEU A 278 18.78 -2.77 2.56
C LEU A 278 19.60 -3.41 1.42
N ASN A 279 19.78 -2.66 0.34
CA ASN A 279 20.58 -3.05 -0.82
C ASN A 279 21.72 -2.05 -1.08
N ASP A 280 22.54 -2.31 -2.11
CA ASP A 280 23.71 -1.49 -2.39
C ASP A 280 23.33 -0.05 -2.77
N TYR A 281 22.28 0.16 -3.53
CA TYR A 281 21.77 1.50 -3.83
C TYR A 281 21.46 2.30 -2.55
N LEU A 282 20.82 1.67 -1.56
CA LEU A 282 20.54 2.33 -0.27
C LEU A 282 21.77 2.50 0.60
N ARG A 283 22.79 1.63 0.47
CA ARG A 283 24.07 1.81 1.16
C ARG A 283 24.84 2.99 0.58
N ASP A 284 24.89 3.13 -0.74
CA ASP A 284 25.62 4.17 -1.44
C ASP A 284 24.97 5.54 -1.28
N PHE A 285 23.65 5.64 -1.38
CA PHE A 285 22.94 6.92 -1.39
C PHE A 285 22.18 7.27 -0.11
N GLY A 286 21.97 6.33 0.79
CA GLY A 286 21.17 6.54 1.99
C GLY A 286 21.65 7.65 2.91
N GLN A 287 22.95 7.93 2.94
CA GLN A 287 23.54 9.03 3.72
C GLN A 287 23.24 10.42 3.11
N PHE A 288 22.84 10.48 1.84
CA PHE A 288 22.57 11.72 1.10
C PHE A 288 21.09 12.03 0.95
N GLU A 289 20.20 11.20 1.52
CA GLU A 289 18.75 11.34 1.35
C GLU A 289 18.24 12.72 1.75
N ASP A 290 18.75 13.30 2.84
CA ASP A 290 18.33 14.60 3.33
C ASP A 290 19.05 15.78 2.63
N VAL A 291 20.15 15.51 1.93
CA VAL A 291 20.95 16.51 1.22
C VAL A 291 20.45 16.69 -0.23
N HIS A 292 19.92 15.63 -0.82
CA HIS A 292 19.42 15.69 -2.18
C HIS A 292 17.99 16.24 -2.22
N ASN A 293 17.74 17.16 -3.16
CA ASN A 293 16.40 17.55 -3.52
C ASN A 293 15.76 16.40 -4.32
N LEU A 294 15.08 15.47 -3.64
CA LEU A 294 14.47 14.31 -4.26
C LEU A 294 13.20 14.71 -5.02
N PRO A 295 13.04 14.29 -6.29
CA PRO A 295 11.76 14.42 -6.99
C PRO A 295 10.64 13.78 -6.15
N PRO A 296 9.45 14.43 -6.09
CA PRO A 296 8.34 13.88 -5.32
C PRO A 296 7.78 12.59 -5.95
N TYR A 297 7.01 11.81 -5.16
CA TYR A 297 6.18 10.74 -5.70
C TYR A 297 5.08 11.33 -6.62
N PRO A 298 4.77 10.76 -7.77
CA PRO A 298 5.26 9.49 -8.32
C PRO A 298 6.49 9.61 -9.23
N GLN A 299 7.11 10.79 -9.39
CA GLN A 299 8.19 11.04 -10.35
C GLN A 299 9.42 10.18 -10.11
N LEU A 300 9.99 10.25 -8.89
CA LEU A 300 11.18 9.45 -8.58
C LEU A 300 10.88 7.96 -8.65
N ASN A 301 9.65 7.53 -8.31
CA ASN A 301 9.22 6.15 -8.48
C ASN A 301 9.28 5.68 -9.94
N ALA A 302 8.95 6.55 -10.88
CA ALA A 302 9.08 6.26 -12.31
C ALA A 302 10.56 6.22 -12.75
N MET A 303 11.37 7.20 -12.30
CA MET A 303 12.79 7.30 -12.63
C MET A 303 13.65 6.15 -12.11
N THR A 304 13.23 5.45 -11.05
CA THR A 304 13.97 4.33 -10.43
C THR A 304 13.40 2.96 -10.78
N ASN A 305 12.45 2.89 -11.71
CA ASN A 305 11.79 1.64 -12.05
C ASN A 305 12.77 0.57 -12.55
N ASP A 306 13.71 0.96 -13.42
CA ASP A 306 14.65 0.04 -14.02
C ASP A 306 15.70 -0.46 -13.03
N LEU A 307 16.09 0.37 -12.04
CA LEU A 307 16.96 -0.07 -10.93
C LEU A 307 16.34 -1.23 -10.16
N ARG A 308 15.02 -1.21 -9.95
CA ARG A 308 14.32 -2.28 -9.22
C ARG A 308 14.16 -3.57 -10.02
N ALA A 309 14.28 -3.49 -11.32
CA ALA A 309 14.28 -4.66 -12.18
C ALA A 309 15.66 -5.34 -12.26
N HIS A 310 16.74 -4.63 -11.91
CA HIS A 310 18.12 -5.08 -11.95
C HIS A 310 18.76 -5.30 -10.55
N ALA A 311 18.05 -4.91 -9.50
CA ALA A 311 18.53 -5.03 -8.10
C ALA A 311 18.39 -6.44 -7.54
#